data_b7773b8862c77600e92c3bcbe929639d
#
_entry.id   b7773b8862c77600e92c3bcbe929639d
#
_cell.length_a   1.000
_cell.length_b   1.000
_cell.length_c   1.000
_cell.angle_alpha   90.00
_cell.angle_beta   90.00
_cell.angle_gamma   90.00
#
_symmetry.space_group_name_H-M   'P 1'
#
loop_
_entity.id
_entity.type
_entity.pdbx_description
1 polymer ?
#
loop_
_entity_poly.entity_id
_entity_poly.type
_entity_poly.pdbx_seq_one_letter_code
_entity_poly.pdbx_strand_id
1 'polypeptide(L)'
;FVFGNTLLYEKWLRDIEAMQDSAGCVPDVAPAHWTFDQHSGNVTWPAAYLCVADMLYNQRGDVRPVERHYASMKKWIEYIRDRQMKDGLVINDVYGDWCMPPESQELIHSQDPARKTDGRLLGTSFYYRLLNMMARFAAVSGHEADTAEYLDLAARVKDAYNKQFLNAETTIP
;
A
#
# COMPACT_ATOMS: atom_id res chain seq x y z
N PHE A 1 -5.59 8.49 17.18
CA PHE A 1 -6.54 9.61 17.37
C PHE A 1 -6.78 9.99 18.84
N VAL A 2 -6.21 9.28 19.79
CA VAL A 2 -6.33 9.57 21.24
C VAL A 2 -5.98 11.04 21.56
N PHE A 3 -5.03 11.63 20.81
CA PHE A 3 -4.55 13.00 21.04
C PHE A 3 -5.07 14.05 20.02
N GLY A 4 -6.02 13.73 19.18
CA GLY A 4 -6.62 14.67 18.23
C GLY A 4 -5.68 15.29 17.18
N ASN A 5 -4.58 14.60 16.81
CA ASN A 5 -3.50 15.11 15.95
C ASN A 5 -3.86 15.15 14.44
N THR A 6 -5.06 15.58 14.10
CA THR A 6 -5.53 15.64 12.69
C THR A 6 -4.57 16.42 11.79
N LEU A 7 -4.11 17.59 12.23
CA LEU A 7 -3.21 18.46 11.47
C LEU A 7 -1.85 17.79 11.18
N LEU A 8 -1.37 16.94 12.09
CA LEU A 8 -0.14 16.17 11.88
C LEU A 8 -0.32 15.16 10.72
N TYR A 9 -1.44 14.45 10.71
CA TYR A 9 -1.73 13.48 9.65
C TYR A 9 -1.97 14.16 8.30
N GLU A 10 -2.68 15.28 8.27
CA GLU A 10 -2.83 16.07 7.04
C GLU A 10 -1.49 16.61 6.53
N LYS A 11 -0.61 17.06 7.44
CA LYS A 11 0.74 17.44 7.06
C LYS A 11 1.52 16.27 6.47
N TRP A 12 1.44 15.10 7.10
CA TRP A 12 2.14 13.91 6.64
C TRP A 12 1.68 13.47 5.24
N LEU A 13 0.39 13.53 4.95
CA LEU A 13 -0.11 13.27 3.59
C LEU A 13 0.51 14.22 2.55
N ARG A 14 0.64 15.51 2.89
CA ARG A 14 1.32 16.49 2.01
C ARG A 14 2.81 16.18 1.84
N ASP A 15 3.49 15.76 2.89
CA ASP A 15 4.90 15.39 2.83
C ASP A 15 5.12 14.17 1.91
N ILE A 16 4.23 13.16 2.00
CA ILE A 16 4.28 11.98 1.13
C ILE A 16 4.05 12.39 -0.34
N GLU A 17 3.02 13.19 -0.62
CA GLU A 17 2.75 13.68 -1.97
C GLU A 17 3.91 14.50 -2.54
N ALA A 18 4.48 15.40 -1.75
CA ALA A 18 5.60 16.24 -2.16
C ALA A 18 6.87 15.43 -2.53
N MET A 19 6.99 14.22 -2.02
CA MET A 19 8.09 13.31 -2.30
C MET A 19 7.79 12.28 -3.41
N GLN A 20 6.57 12.26 -3.95
CA GLN A 20 6.24 11.39 -5.08
C GLN A 20 7.09 11.76 -6.29
N ASP A 21 7.75 10.78 -6.90
CA ASP A 21 8.58 11.02 -8.08
C ASP A 21 7.77 11.26 -9.36
N SER A 22 8.46 11.59 -10.44
CA SER A 22 7.83 11.86 -11.73
C SER A 22 7.13 10.64 -12.34
N ALA A 23 7.58 9.42 -11.99
CA ALA A 23 6.96 8.17 -12.44
C ALA A 23 5.71 7.81 -11.63
N GLY A 24 5.52 8.39 -10.45
CA GLY A 24 4.40 8.11 -9.56
C GLY A 24 4.76 7.24 -8.35
N CYS A 25 6.04 6.87 -8.19
CA CYS A 25 6.46 6.13 -7.01
C CYS A 25 6.37 6.99 -5.76
N VAL A 26 5.81 6.41 -4.71
CA VAL A 26 5.77 7.00 -3.36
C VAL A 26 6.94 6.41 -2.56
N PRO A 27 7.66 7.22 -1.77
CA PRO A 27 8.79 6.74 -0.99
C PRO A 27 8.39 5.83 0.17
N ASP A 28 9.30 4.97 0.59
CA ASP A 28 9.09 4.10 1.75
C ASP A 28 8.95 4.89 3.06
N VAL A 29 9.61 6.05 3.14
CA VAL A 29 9.58 6.94 4.32
C VAL A 29 9.42 8.40 3.87
N ALA A 30 8.52 9.15 4.49
CA ALA A 30 8.31 10.58 4.24
C ALA A 30 8.09 11.34 5.57
N PRO A 31 8.73 12.50 5.78
CA PRO A 31 9.80 13.04 4.95
C PRO A 31 11.07 12.18 5.04
N ALA A 32 11.79 12.10 3.92
CA ALA A 32 13.08 11.42 3.88
C ALA A 32 14.16 12.29 4.52
N HIS A 33 14.97 11.70 5.40
CA HIS A 33 16.09 12.39 6.05
C HIS A 33 17.42 11.66 5.90
N TRP A 34 17.43 10.53 5.21
CA TRP A 34 18.63 9.80 4.81
C TRP A 34 18.76 9.74 3.29
N THR A 35 19.95 9.39 2.84
CA THR A 35 20.39 9.53 1.44
C THR A 35 20.27 8.26 0.60
N PHE A 36 19.70 7.17 1.15
CA PHE A 36 19.49 5.97 0.35
C PHE A 36 18.24 6.08 -0.52
N ASP A 37 18.17 5.28 -1.57
CA ASP A 37 17.02 5.22 -2.46
C ASP A 37 15.77 4.83 -1.67
N GLN A 38 14.81 5.74 -1.66
CA GLN A 38 13.55 5.57 -0.95
C GLN A 38 12.38 5.21 -1.87
N HIS A 39 12.61 5.25 -3.18
CA HIS A 39 11.63 4.88 -4.19
C HIS A 39 11.88 3.44 -4.67
N SER A 40 11.99 2.52 -3.72
CA SER A 40 12.31 1.12 -3.99
C SER A 40 11.16 0.33 -4.63
N GLY A 41 9.98 0.93 -4.70
CA GLY A 41 8.77 0.29 -5.24
C GLY A 41 8.07 -0.66 -4.27
N ASN A 42 8.38 -0.61 -2.99
CA ASN A 42 7.61 -1.32 -1.97
C ASN A 42 6.15 -0.82 -1.92
N VAL A 43 5.26 -1.65 -1.42
CA VAL A 43 3.83 -1.34 -1.30
C VAL A 43 3.41 -1.23 0.15
N THR A 44 3.92 -2.09 1.03
CA THR A 44 3.44 -2.21 2.42
C THR A 44 3.68 -0.94 3.26
N TRP A 45 4.86 -0.36 3.24
CA TRP A 45 5.15 0.87 3.99
C TRP A 45 4.51 2.11 3.36
N PRO A 46 4.66 2.35 2.05
CA PRO A 46 3.99 3.47 1.38
C PRO A 46 2.46 3.41 1.45
N ALA A 47 1.87 2.24 1.74
CA ALA A 47 0.42 2.10 1.96
C ALA A 47 -0.12 3.07 3.02
N ALA A 48 0.74 3.58 3.91
CA ALA A 48 0.41 4.64 4.86
C ALA A 48 -0.29 5.83 4.18
N TYR A 49 0.06 6.14 2.94
CA TYR A 49 -0.54 7.24 2.18
C TYR A 49 -2.07 7.12 2.09
N LEU A 50 -2.59 5.98 1.63
CA LEU A 50 -4.03 5.76 1.56
C LEU A 50 -4.62 5.45 2.94
N CYS A 51 -3.91 4.68 3.77
CA CYS A 51 -4.39 4.28 5.09
C CYS A 51 -4.65 5.49 6.01
N VAL A 52 -3.81 6.52 5.95
CA VAL A 52 -4.00 7.74 6.75
C VAL A 52 -5.19 8.56 6.25
N ALA A 53 -5.35 8.70 4.94
CA ALA A 53 -6.52 9.38 4.37
C ALA A 53 -7.82 8.63 4.73
N ASP A 54 -7.80 7.30 4.64
CA ASP A 54 -8.91 6.44 5.04
C ASP A 54 -9.27 6.55 6.53
N MET A 55 -8.26 6.61 7.37
CA MET A 55 -8.43 6.83 8.81
C MET A 55 -9.09 8.18 9.11
N LEU A 56 -8.63 9.25 8.45
CA LEU A 56 -9.21 10.59 8.62
C LEU A 56 -10.69 10.60 8.19
N TYR A 57 -10.98 10.00 7.05
CA TYR A 57 -12.37 9.89 6.55
C TYR A 57 -13.25 9.06 7.49
N ASN A 58 -12.83 7.86 7.87
CA ASN A 58 -13.65 6.96 8.70
C ASN A 58 -13.89 7.49 10.12
N GLN A 59 -12.92 8.22 10.70
CA GLN A 59 -13.04 8.68 12.08
C GLN A 59 -13.60 10.10 12.23
N ARG A 60 -13.54 10.90 11.18
CA ARG A 60 -13.95 12.30 11.22
C ARG A 60 -15.04 12.65 10.21
N GLY A 61 -15.36 11.78 9.26
CA GLY A 61 -16.21 12.10 8.12
C GLY A 61 -15.58 13.12 7.17
N ASP A 62 -14.25 13.36 7.29
CA ASP A 62 -13.56 14.39 6.53
C ASP A 62 -13.07 13.84 5.19
N VAL A 63 -13.79 14.14 4.12
CA VAL A 63 -13.44 13.72 2.76
C VAL A 63 -12.31 14.55 2.14
N ARG A 64 -12.04 15.76 2.65
CA ARG A 64 -11.07 16.71 2.06
C ARG A 64 -9.66 16.14 1.87
N PRO A 65 -9.09 15.33 2.79
CA PRO A 65 -7.81 14.69 2.53
C PRO A 65 -7.84 13.73 1.34
N VAL A 66 -8.95 13.00 1.17
CA VAL A 66 -9.15 12.11 0.01
C VAL A 66 -9.19 12.93 -1.28
N GLU A 67 -10.06 13.95 -1.36
CA GLU A 67 -10.21 14.81 -2.54
C GLU A 67 -8.89 15.47 -2.94
N ARG A 68 -8.16 16.02 -1.95
CA ARG A 68 -6.89 16.73 -2.19
C ARG A 68 -5.82 15.84 -2.79
N HIS A 69 -5.71 14.62 -2.30
CA HIS A 69 -4.61 13.71 -2.65
C HIS A 69 -5.01 12.64 -3.68
N TYR A 70 -6.27 12.64 -4.16
CA TYR A 70 -6.79 11.60 -5.04
C TYR A 70 -5.94 11.38 -6.29
N ALA A 71 -5.58 12.44 -6.99
CA ALA A 71 -4.79 12.35 -8.23
C ALA A 71 -3.39 11.75 -7.99
N SER A 72 -2.74 12.12 -6.90
CA SER A 72 -1.44 11.58 -6.50
C SER A 72 -1.53 10.11 -6.08
N MET A 73 -2.56 9.75 -5.31
CA MET A 73 -2.84 8.36 -4.93
C MET A 73 -3.12 7.49 -6.17
N LYS A 74 -3.95 7.99 -7.11
CA LYS A 74 -4.24 7.32 -8.38
C LYS A 74 -2.95 7.04 -9.14
N LYS A 75 -2.09 8.04 -9.29
CA LYS A 75 -0.80 7.91 -9.97
C LYS A 75 0.10 6.86 -9.34
N TRP A 76 0.10 6.73 -8.02
CA TRP A 76 0.85 5.68 -7.34
C TRP A 76 0.27 4.29 -7.58
N ILE A 77 -1.06 4.13 -7.54
CA ILE A 77 -1.73 2.86 -7.84
C ILE A 77 -1.44 2.40 -9.28
N GLU A 78 -1.44 3.35 -10.22
CA GLU A 78 -1.05 3.09 -11.62
C GLU A 78 0.43 2.71 -11.73
N TYR A 79 1.32 3.37 -11.01
CA TYR A 79 2.74 3.01 -10.94
C TYR A 79 2.94 1.57 -10.46
N ILE A 80 2.25 1.14 -9.41
CA ILE A 80 2.31 -0.25 -8.92
C ILE A 80 1.84 -1.20 -10.03
N ARG A 81 0.68 -0.93 -10.64
CA ARG A 81 0.14 -1.75 -11.74
C ARG A 81 1.14 -1.92 -12.88
N ASP A 82 1.77 -0.83 -13.31
CA ASP A 82 2.53 -0.78 -14.54
C ASP A 82 4.01 -1.16 -14.35
N ARG A 83 4.54 -1.05 -13.14
CA ARG A 83 5.97 -1.21 -12.85
C ARG A 83 6.30 -2.29 -11.82
N GLN A 84 5.36 -2.62 -10.94
CA GLN A 84 5.62 -3.51 -9.80
C GLN A 84 4.84 -4.82 -9.87
N MET A 85 4.10 -5.07 -10.94
CA MET A 85 3.30 -6.29 -11.07
C MET A 85 3.82 -7.19 -12.19
N LYS A 86 3.75 -8.50 -11.92
CA LYS A 86 3.95 -9.56 -12.92
C LYS A 86 2.93 -10.67 -12.65
N ASP A 87 2.25 -11.13 -13.69
CA ASP A 87 1.27 -12.21 -13.62
C ASP A 87 0.14 -11.97 -12.58
N GLY A 88 -0.21 -10.68 -12.36
CA GLY A 88 -1.23 -10.26 -11.40
C GLY A 88 -0.77 -10.15 -9.95
N LEU A 89 0.52 -10.35 -9.67
CA LEU A 89 1.12 -10.27 -8.34
C LEU A 89 2.13 -9.12 -8.26
N VAL A 90 2.20 -8.45 -7.13
CA VAL A 90 3.28 -7.51 -6.81
C VAL A 90 4.58 -8.29 -6.66
N ILE A 91 5.64 -7.86 -7.34
CA ILE A 91 6.91 -8.61 -7.41
C ILE A 91 7.98 -8.12 -6.45
N ASN A 92 7.82 -6.91 -5.90
CA ASN A 92 8.82 -6.29 -5.04
C ASN A 92 8.16 -5.70 -3.77
N ASP A 93 8.30 -6.40 -2.65
CA ASP A 93 8.02 -5.86 -1.32
C ASP A 93 8.95 -6.53 -0.31
N VAL A 94 9.78 -5.73 0.36
CA VAL A 94 10.81 -6.25 1.28
C VAL A 94 10.56 -5.88 2.74
N TYR A 95 9.60 -4.98 3.02
CA TYR A 95 9.36 -4.46 4.36
C TYR A 95 8.14 -5.07 5.06
N GLY A 96 7.30 -5.80 4.35
CA GLY A 96 6.09 -6.38 4.94
C GLY A 96 6.37 -7.34 6.10
N ASP A 97 7.48 -8.07 6.02
CA ASP A 97 7.98 -8.99 7.06
C ASP A 97 9.45 -8.70 7.34
N TRP A 98 9.72 -7.47 7.73
CA TRP A 98 11.08 -6.97 7.87
C TRP A 98 11.80 -7.49 9.12
N CYS A 99 11.07 -7.75 10.19
CA CYS A 99 11.66 -8.04 11.49
C CYS A 99 10.93 -9.21 12.15
N MET A 100 11.29 -10.43 11.74
CA MET A 100 10.79 -11.65 12.37
C MET A 100 11.32 -11.78 13.81
N PRO A 101 10.51 -12.26 14.77
CA PRO A 101 11.01 -12.61 16.09
C PRO A 101 12.17 -13.61 15.97
N PRO A 102 13.40 -13.26 16.39
CA PRO A 102 14.54 -14.13 16.23
C PRO A 102 14.65 -15.14 17.38
N GLU A 103 15.21 -16.30 17.10
CA GLU A 103 15.62 -17.27 18.12
C GLU A 103 16.91 -16.81 18.81
N SER A 104 17.69 -15.96 18.16
CA SER A 104 18.88 -15.32 18.71
C SER A 104 19.02 -13.89 18.18
N GLN A 105 19.78 -13.05 18.89
CA GLN A 105 19.95 -11.65 18.56
C GLN A 105 20.61 -11.43 17.20
N GLU A 106 21.48 -12.34 16.76
CA GLU A 106 22.18 -12.27 15.47
C GLU A 106 21.21 -12.44 14.28
N LEU A 107 20.04 -13.02 14.51
CA LEU A 107 19.04 -13.30 13.48
C LEU A 107 17.99 -12.20 13.30
N ILE A 108 18.07 -11.09 14.04
CA ILE A 108 17.06 -10.01 14.00
C ILE A 108 16.79 -9.51 12.57
N HIS A 109 17.82 -9.35 11.75
CA HIS A 109 17.67 -8.89 10.36
C HIS A 109 18.11 -9.97 9.37
N SER A 110 17.86 -11.24 9.68
CA SER A 110 18.17 -12.32 8.77
C SER A 110 17.55 -12.11 7.40
N GLN A 111 18.32 -12.32 6.36
CA GLN A 111 17.87 -12.30 4.97
C GLN A 111 17.55 -13.71 4.42
N ASP A 112 17.61 -14.73 5.28
CA ASP A 112 17.25 -16.09 4.90
C ASP A 112 15.77 -16.15 4.45
N PRO A 113 15.50 -16.53 3.18
CA PRO A 113 14.12 -16.62 2.68
C PRO A 113 13.24 -17.59 3.49
N ALA A 114 13.83 -18.63 4.10
CA ALA A 114 13.08 -19.59 4.92
C ALA A 114 12.52 -18.95 6.22
N ARG A 115 13.02 -17.78 6.59
CA ARG A 115 12.63 -17.04 7.79
C ARG A 115 11.74 -15.84 7.49
N LYS A 116 11.35 -15.62 6.25
CA LYS A 116 10.55 -14.48 5.83
C LYS A 116 9.29 -14.92 5.10
N THR A 117 8.23 -14.19 5.29
CA THR A 117 7.05 -14.30 4.46
C THR A 117 7.38 -13.84 3.04
N ASP A 118 6.84 -14.54 2.02
CA ASP A 118 7.00 -14.12 0.62
C ASP A 118 6.50 -12.69 0.42
N GLY A 119 7.38 -11.78 -0.03
CA GLY A 119 7.05 -10.38 -0.27
C GLY A 119 5.93 -10.19 -1.31
N ARG A 120 5.79 -11.14 -2.25
CA ARG A 120 4.69 -11.11 -3.22
C ARG A 120 3.34 -11.33 -2.52
N LEU A 121 3.28 -12.22 -1.52
CA LEU A 121 2.08 -12.45 -0.71
C LEU A 121 1.69 -11.16 0.01
N LEU A 122 2.65 -10.53 0.70
CA LEU A 122 2.40 -9.30 1.46
C LEU A 122 2.06 -8.12 0.54
N GLY A 123 2.91 -7.83 -0.44
CA GLY A 123 2.71 -6.72 -1.37
C GLY A 123 1.40 -6.82 -2.14
N THR A 124 1.04 -8.03 -2.61
CA THR A 124 -0.22 -8.24 -3.36
C THR A 124 -1.44 -8.11 -2.46
N SER A 125 -1.41 -8.60 -1.22
CA SER A 125 -2.52 -8.44 -0.28
C SER A 125 -2.74 -6.97 0.07
N PHE A 126 -1.67 -6.19 0.26
CA PHE A 126 -1.76 -4.75 0.46
C PHE A 126 -2.29 -4.04 -0.78
N TYR A 127 -1.79 -4.37 -1.97
CA TYR A 127 -2.29 -3.75 -3.21
C TYR A 127 -3.79 -4.01 -3.42
N TYR A 128 -4.26 -5.24 -3.18
CA TYR A 128 -5.69 -5.55 -3.19
C TYR A 128 -6.48 -4.64 -2.23
N ARG A 129 -5.99 -4.45 -1.01
CA ARG A 129 -6.60 -3.54 -0.04
C ARG A 129 -6.64 -2.09 -0.55
N LEU A 130 -5.53 -1.61 -1.12
CA LEU A 130 -5.41 -0.25 -1.66
C LEU A 130 -6.39 -0.01 -2.82
N LEU A 131 -6.60 -0.99 -3.71
CA LEU A 131 -7.57 -0.91 -4.79
C LEU A 131 -9.00 -0.75 -4.26
N ASN A 132 -9.38 -1.51 -3.22
CA ASN A 132 -10.69 -1.35 -2.59
C ASN A 132 -10.83 0.01 -1.87
N MET A 133 -9.75 0.55 -1.29
CA MET A 133 -9.75 1.91 -0.76
C MET A 133 -9.95 2.94 -1.88
N MET A 134 -9.23 2.82 -3.01
CA MET A 134 -9.37 3.72 -4.14
C MET A 134 -10.77 3.68 -4.76
N ALA A 135 -11.39 2.50 -4.87
CA ALA A 135 -12.78 2.40 -5.31
C ALA A 135 -13.74 3.20 -4.41
N ARG A 136 -13.56 3.10 -3.08
CA ARG A 136 -14.34 3.88 -2.12
C ARG A 136 -14.01 5.38 -2.20
N PHE A 137 -12.74 5.75 -2.32
CA PHE A 137 -12.31 7.14 -2.47
C PHE A 137 -12.88 7.77 -3.74
N ALA A 138 -12.87 7.04 -4.85
CA ALA A 138 -13.48 7.45 -6.11
C ALA A 138 -14.97 7.79 -5.92
N ALA A 139 -15.71 6.90 -5.26
CA ALA A 139 -17.14 7.09 -5.01
C ALA A 139 -17.45 8.32 -4.13
N VAL A 140 -16.62 8.60 -3.09
CA VAL A 140 -16.90 9.70 -2.16
C VAL A 140 -16.30 11.04 -2.59
N SER A 141 -15.40 11.07 -3.58
CA SER A 141 -14.74 12.29 -4.07
C SER A 141 -15.15 12.70 -5.49
N GLY A 142 -16.24 12.14 -6.02
CA GLY A 142 -16.80 12.53 -7.31
C GLY A 142 -16.10 11.95 -8.55
N HIS A 143 -15.32 10.88 -8.37
CA HIS A 143 -14.62 10.15 -9.45
C HIS A 143 -15.29 8.79 -9.76
N GLU A 144 -16.60 8.75 -9.81
CA GLU A 144 -17.40 7.51 -9.91
C GLU A 144 -16.97 6.59 -11.07
N ALA A 145 -16.51 7.17 -12.19
CA ALA A 145 -16.03 6.39 -13.33
C ALA A 145 -14.85 5.47 -12.98
N ASP A 146 -14.00 5.87 -12.04
CA ASP A 146 -12.83 5.10 -11.61
C ASP A 146 -13.23 3.92 -10.69
N THR A 147 -14.40 3.97 -10.06
CA THR A 147 -14.83 2.97 -9.07
C THR A 147 -14.89 1.57 -9.67
N ALA A 148 -15.52 1.44 -10.83
CA ALA A 148 -15.65 0.14 -11.52
C ALA A 148 -14.29 -0.42 -11.95
N GLU A 149 -13.39 0.44 -12.43
CA GLU A 149 -12.03 0.04 -12.83
C GLU A 149 -11.24 -0.52 -11.65
N TYR A 150 -11.28 0.15 -10.49
CA TYR A 150 -10.57 -0.34 -9.30
C TYR A 150 -11.15 -1.65 -8.77
N LEU A 151 -12.47 -1.82 -8.76
CA LEU A 151 -13.10 -3.06 -8.32
C LEU A 151 -12.79 -4.23 -9.26
N ASP A 152 -12.78 -4.00 -10.58
CA ASP A 152 -12.40 -5.01 -11.57
C ASP A 152 -10.92 -5.41 -11.41
N LEU A 153 -10.03 -4.43 -11.25
CA LEU A 153 -8.62 -4.71 -11.00
C LEU A 153 -8.42 -5.46 -9.68
N ALA A 154 -9.13 -5.09 -8.62
CA ALA A 154 -9.09 -5.79 -7.33
C ALA A 154 -9.54 -7.26 -7.48
N ALA A 155 -10.59 -7.53 -8.26
CA ALA A 155 -11.05 -8.89 -8.53
C ALA A 155 -9.96 -9.71 -9.22
N ARG A 156 -9.33 -9.18 -10.28
CA ARG A 156 -8.22 -9.86 -10.97
C ARG A 156 -7.00 -10.13 -10.07
N VAL A 157 -6.65 -9.18 -9.22
CA VAL A 157 -5.55 -9.32 -8.25
C VAL A 157 -5.87 -10.42 -7.23
N LYS A 158 -7.11 -10.45 -6.73
CA LYS A 158 -7.60 -11.50 -5.81
C LYS A 158 -7.51 -12.88 -6.45
N ASP A 159 -7.92 -13.02 -7.71
CA ASP A 159 -7.88 -14.30 -8.42
C ASP A 159 -6.43 -14.79 -8.61
N ALA A 160 -5.52 -13.89 -9.01
CA ALA A 160 -4.10 -14.21 -9.13
C ALA A 160 -3.48 -14.60 -7.77
N TYR A 161 -3.82 -13.87 -6.72
CA TYR A 161 -3.38 -14.15 -5.36
C TYR A 161 -3.85 -15.52 -4.88
N ASN A 162 -5.14 -15.83 -5.02
CA ASN A 162 -5.70 -17.12 -4.64
C ASN A 162 -5.08 -18.26 -5.42
N LYS A 163 -4.91 -18.09 -6.73
CA LYS A 163 -4.25 -19.10 -7.57
C LYS A 163 -2.82 -19.41 -7.13
N GLN A 164 -2.08 -18.41 -6.65
CA GLN A 164 -0.68 -18.57 -6.27
C GLN A 164 -0.50 -19.08 -4.83
N PHE A 165 -1.32 -18.60 -3.88
CA PHE A 165 -1.06 -18.75 -2.45
C PHE A 165 -2.11 -19.58 -1.71
N LEU A 166 -3.33 -19.71 -2.26
CA LEU A 166 -4.38 -20.49 -1.61
C LEU A 166 -4.20 -21.99 -1.93
N ASN A 167 -3.95 -22.78 -0.91
CA ASN A 167 -4.01 -24.23 -1.03
C ASN A 167 -5.41 -24.70 -0.62
N ALA A 168 -6.18 -25.18 -1.59
CA ALA A 168 -7.56 -25.65 -1.35
C ALA A 168 -7.64 -26.84 -0.39
N GLU A 169 -6.57 -27.62 -0.25
CA GLU A 169 -6.52 -28.79 0.66
C GLU A 169 -6.27 -28.40 2.12
N THR A 170 -5.75 -27.19 2.35
CA THR A 170 -5.42 -26.70 3.71
C THR A 170 -6.37 -25.61 4.21
N THR A 171 -7.41 -25.26 3.45
CA THR A 171 -8.45 -24.33 3.91
C THR A 171 -9.22 -25.00 5.03
N ILE A 172 -8.95 -24.59 6.26
CA ILE A 172 -9.75 -24.94 7.43
C ILE A 172 -11.10 -24.19 7.28
N PRO A 173 -12.24 -24.86 7.42
CA PRO A 173 -13.55 -24.24 7.32
C PRO A 173 -13.78 -23.20 8.41
#